data_9d6089dafb8bd42bf0d4e86ee1fbca7d
#
_entry.id   9d6089dafb8bd42bf0d4e86ee1fbca7d
#
_cell.length_a   1.000
_cell.length_b   1.000
_cell.length_c   1.000
_cell.angle_alpha   90.00
_cell.angle_beta   90.00
_cell.angle_gamma   90.00
#
_symmetry.space_group_name_H-M   'P 1'
#
loop_
_entity.id
_entity.type
_entity.pdbx_description
1 polymer ?
#
loop_
_entity_poly.entity_id
_entity_poly.type
_entity_poly.pdbx_seq_one_letter_code
_entity_poly.pdbx_strand_id
1 'polypeptide(L)'
;LIPVPPIPVQQQVIDECAKIDEEYNATRMRIETYRQKTADLFAELDAVMSTTEGNRLSLSDTEKFSVAIGKRVLDKELASNGTIPVYSANVTSPFGFIDKLLITDFSVPSVLWGIDGDWMTSYLPSDMPFYPTDHCGVLRCKTSEVNPRYLAHLLEVEGGKMGFSRSYRASIDRVQGITFTVPDISIQNNAMSKVADYEMAIKELEGSLEKIASRRSEIIRKALAE
;
A
#
# COMPACT_ATOMS: atom_id res chain seq x y z
N LEU A 1 37.97 0.50 24.28
CA LEU A 1 38.74 1.11 23.18
C LEU A 1 38.20 0.56 21.88
N ILE A 2 37.77 1.44 20.96
CA ILE A 2 37.40 1.05 19.61
C ILE A 2 38.71 0.98 18.81
N PRO A 3 39.03 -0.13 18.14
CA PRO A 3 40.20 -0.21 17.28
C PRO A 3 40.05 0.81 16.15
N VAL A 4 41.12 1.57 15.90
CA VAL A 4 41.16 2.52 14.78
C VAL A 4 42.10 1.97 13.74
N PRO A 5 41.59 1.61 12.54
CA PRO A 5 42.43 1.07 11.46
C PRO A 5 43.50 2.07 11.00
N PRO A 6 44.59 1.62 10.35
CA PRO A 6 45.59 2.49 9.72
C PRO A 6 44.93 3.45 8.70
N ILE A 7 45.50 4.64 8.54
CA ILE A 7 44.97 5.71 7.65
C ILE A 7 44.68 5.19 6.21
N PRO A 8 45.51 4.38 5.55
CA PRO A 8 45.19 3.85 4.23
C PRO A 8 43.91 3.01 4.21
N VAL A 9 43.71 2.19 5.26
CA VAL A 9 42.46 1.40 5.40
C VAL A 9 41.27 2.28 5.63
N GLN A 10 41.40 3.33 6.45
CA GLN A 10 40.33 4.32 6.64
C GLN A 10 39.94 4.97 5.31
N GLN A 11 40.91 5.39 4.49
CA GLN A 11 40.63 6.00 3.19
C GLN A 11 39.91 5.03 2.24
N GLN A 12 40.36 3.77 2.18
CA GLN A 12 39.70 2.73 1.38
C GLN A 12 38.24 2.56 1.80
N VAL A 13 37.96 2.48 3.10
CA VAL A 13 36.58 2.34 3.64
C VAL A 13 35.73 3.56 3.25
N ILE A 14 36.28 4.78 3.34
CA ILE A 14 35.56 5.99 2.94
C ILE A 14 35.22 5.93 1.46
N ASP A 15 36.16 5.57 0.59
CA ASP A 15 35.96 5.52 -0.86
C ASP A 15 34.95 4.43 -1.26
N GLU A 16 34.98 3.28 -0.60
CA GLU A 16 34.01 2.20 -0.81
C GLU A 16 32.61 2.59 -0.30
N CYS A 17 32.50 3.21 0.87
CA CYS A 17 31.24 3.70 1.40
C CYS A 17 30.65 4.80 0.51
N ALA A 18 31.45 5.72 -0.03
CA ALA A 18 30.98 6.75 -0.94
C ALA A 18 30.31 6.16 -2.18
N LYS A 19 30.90 5.13 -2.80
CA LYS A 19 30.31 4.43 -3.95
C LYS A 19 28.97 3.76 -3.59
N ILE A 20 28.89 3.19 -2.40
CA ILE A 20 27.65 2.57 -1.91
C ILE A 20 26.58 3.61 -1.66
N ASP A 21 26.95 4.76 -1.09
CA ASP A 21 26.02 5.87 -0.85
C ASP A 21 25.50 6.48 -2.18
N GLU A 22 26.33 6.55 -3.22
CA GLU A 22 25.88 6.92 -4.57
C GLU A 22 24.89 5.91 -5.16
N GLU A 23 25.17 4.60 -5.06
CA GLU A 23 24.25 3.53 -5.51
C GLU A 23 22.92 3.58 -4.76
N TYR A 24 22.98 3.77 -3.44
CA TYR A 24 21.80 3.91 -2.58
C TYR A 24 20.93 5.10 -2.99
N ASN A 25 21.54 6.27 -3.18
CA ASN A 25 20.82 7.48 -3.58
C ASN A 25 20.24 7.37 -4.99
N ALA A 26 20.96 6.80 -5.94
CA ALA A 26 20.45 6.54 -7.29
C ALA A 26 19.23 5.60 -7.27
N THR A 27 19.28 4.55 -6.44
CA THR A 27 18.18 3.61 -6.27
C THR A 27 16.96 4.28 -5.64
N ARG A 28 17.13 5.11 -4.61
CA ARG A 28 16.04 5.92 -4.03
C ARG A 28 15.41 6.87 -5.06
N MET A 29 16.20 7.55 -5.86
CA MET A 29 15.68 8.44 -6.90
C MET A 29 14.83 7.67 -7.94
N ARG A 30 15.21 6.43 -8.28
CA ARG A 30 14.40 5.58 -9.17
C ARG A 30 13.06 5.22 -8.55
N ILE A 31 13.01 4.90 -7.26
CA ILE A 31 11.76 4.65 -6.53
C ILE A 31 10.86 5.89 -6.60
N GLU A 32 11.38 7.07 -6.28
CA GLU A 32 10.60 8.31 -6.36
C GLU A 32 10.11 8.61 -7.77
N THR A 33 10.89 8.28 -8.79
CA THR A 33 10.46 8.42 -10.19
C THR A 33 9.24 7.52 -10.50
N TYR A 34 9.21 6.29 -10.01
CA TYR A 34 8.06 5.40 -10.22
C TYR A 34 6.83 5.85 -9.40
N ARG A 35 7.04 6.35 -8.17
CA ARG A 35 5.96 6.96 -7.37
C ARG A 35 5.35 8.16 -8.07
N GLN A 36 6.18 9.04 -8.65
CA GLN A 36 5.70 10.19 -9.42
C GLN A 36 4.93 9.74 -10.65
N LYS A 37 5.43 8.77 -11.42
CA LYS A 37 4.71 8.22 -12.59
C LYS A 37 3.34 7.64 -12.20
N THR A 38 3.23 7.01 -11.04
CA THR A 38 1.95 6.52 -10.52
C THR A 38 1.00 7.68 -10.22
N ALA A 39 1.48 8.73 -9.56
CA ALA A 39 0.70 9.93 -9.29
C ALA A 39 0.23 10.63 -10.58
N ASP A 40 1.10 10.73 -11.58
CA ASP A 40 0.79 11.32 -12.88
C ASP A 40 -0.32 10.54 -13.61
N LEU A 41 -0.29 9.19 -13.56
CA LEU A 41 -1.36 8.36 -14.15
C LEU A 41 -2.72 8.58 -13.49
N PHE A 42 -2.76 8.73 -12.17
CA PHE A 42 -4.00 9.05 -11.46
C PHE A 42 -4.48 10.46 -11.80
N ALA A 43 -3.57 11.44 -11.86
CA ALA A 43 -3.92 12.80 -12.27
C ALA A 43 -4.46 12.86 -13.72
N GLU A 44 -3.92 12.04 -14.64
CA GLU A 44 -4.43 11.91 -16.00
C GLU A 44 -5.85 11.34 -16.00
N LEU A 45 -6.14 10.30 -15.20
CA LEU A 45 -7.49 9.75 -15.05
C LEU A 45 -8.48 10.78 -14.50
N ASP A 46 -8.09 11.53 -13.47
CA ASP A 46 -8.92 12.58 -12.87
C ASP A 46 -9.18 13.72 -13.88
N ALA A 47 -8.20 14.07 -14.70
CA ALA A 47 -8.36 15.06 -15.77
C ALA A 47 -9.33 14.58 -16.87
N VAL A 48 -9.28 13.31 -17.27
CA VAL A 48 -10.23 12.71 -18.21
C VAL A 48 -11.65 12.81 -17.64
N MET A 49 -11.83 12.55 -16.35
CA MET A 49 -13.14 12.62 -15.68
C MET A 49 -13.71 14.04 -15.60
N SER A 50 -12.86 15.06 -15.57
CA SER A 50 -13.33 16.46 -15.56
C SER A 50 -13.87 16.93 -16.92
N THR A 51 -13.57 16.21 -18.00
CA THR A 51 -13.88 16.61 -19.39
C THR A 51 -14.83 15.64 -20.12
N THR A 52 -15.10 14.48 -19.55
CA THR A 52 -15.89 13.41 -20.21
C THR A 52 -17.07 13.02 -19.33
N GLU A 53 -18.22 12.73 -19.95
CA GLU A 53 -19.31 12.04 -19.26
C GLU A 53 -18.87 10.61 -18.90
N GLY A 54 -18.61 10.39 -17.61
CA GLY A 54 -18.26 9.08 -17.10
C GLY A 54 -19.46 8.36 -16.49
N ASN A 55 -19.26 7.08 -16.18
CA ASN A 55 -20.26 6.28 -15.48
C ASN A 55 -20.25 6.64 -14.00
N ARG A 56 -21.38 7.10 -13.46
CA ARG A 56 -21.53 7.43 -12.03
C ARG A 56 -21.90 6.18 -11.24
N LEU A 57 -21.10 5.88 -10.22
CA LEU A 57 -21.26 4.75 -9.32
C LEU A 57 -21.47 5.23 -7.88
N SER A 58 -22.18 4.42 -7.08
CA SER A 58 -22.40 4.65 -5.65
C SER A 58 -22.04 3.41 -4.86
N LEU A 59 -21.29 3.55 -3.77
CA LEU A 59 -20.98 2.44 -2.87
C LEU A 59 -22.20 1.92 -2.10
N SER A 60 -23.34 2.63 -2.14
CA SER A 60 -24.64 2.14 -1.63
C SER A 60 -25.31 1.11 -2.53
N ASP A 61 -24.86 0.98 -3.79
CA ASP A 61 -25.37 -0.04 -4.72
C ASP A 61 -24.82 -1.42 -4.34
N THR A 62 -25.63 -2.18 -3.60
CA THR A 62 -25.28 -3.51 -3.09
C THR A 62 -25.19 -4.58 -4.18
N GLU A 63 -25.74 -4.34 -5.37
CA GLU A 63 -25.56 -5.23 -6.53
C GLU A 63 -24.15 -5.09 -7.12
N LYS A 64 -23.57 -3.89 -7.02
CA LYS A 64 -22.23 -3.57 -7.56
C LYS A 64 -21.11 -3.66 -6.53
N PHE A 65 -21.41 -3.44 -5.27
CA PHE A 65 -20.40 -3.38 -4.20
C PHE A 65 -20.80 -4.18 -2.96
N SER A 66 -19.81 -4.72 -2.28
CA SER A 66 -19.95 -5.29 -0.95
C SER A 66 -19.10 -4.48 0.02
N VAL A 67 -19.75 -3.92 1.03
CA VAL A 67 -19.11 -3.09 2.07
C VAL A 67 -19.33 -3.77 3.41
N ALA A 68 -18.24 -4.08 4.11
CA ALA A 68 -18.28 -4.78 5.39
C ALA A 68 -17.20 -4.26 6.34
N ILE A 69 -17.32 -4.61 7.62
CA ILE A 69 -16.23 -4.46 8.61
C ILE A 69 -15.87 -5.83 9.17
N GLY A 70 -14.67 -5.95 9.68
CA GLY A 70 -14.20 -7.18 10.29
C GLY A 70 -14.68 -7.39 11.72
N LYS A 71 -13.99 -8.27 12.45
CA LYS A 71 -14.28 -8.60 13.85
C LYS A 71 -13.07 -8.37 14.72
N ARG A 72 -13.32 -7.93 15.95
CA ARG A 72 -12.30 -7.68 16.95
C ARG A 72 -11.39 -8.89 17.14
N VAL A 73 -10.11 -8.61 17.21
CA VAL A 73 -9.04 -9.54 17.59
C VAL A 73 -8.43 -9.04 18.89
N LEU A 74 -8.25 -9.92 19.85
CA LEU A 74 -7.55 -9.61 21.10
C LEU A 74 -6.07 -9.95 20.93
N ASP A 75 -5.17 -9.24 21.65
CA ASP A 75 -3.72 -9.46 21.57
C ASP A 75 -3.33 -10.93 21.84
N LYS A 76 -4.05 -11.62 22.76
CA LYS A 76 -3.85 -13.05 23.04
C LYS A 76 -4.23 -14.00 21.90
N GLU A 77 -4.95 -13.52 20.89
CA GLU A 77 -5.33 -14.29 19.70
C GLU A 77 -4.29 -14.16 18.57
N LEU A 78 -3.37 -13.18 18.69
CA LEU A 78 -2.26 -13.04 17.77
C LEU A 78 -1.27 -14.19 17.97
N ALA A 79 -0.82 -14.76 16.86
CA ALA A 79 0.11 -15.87 16.85
C ALA A 79 1.49 -15.40 16.37
N SER A 80 2.54 -15.65 17.14
CA SER A 80 3.92 -15.31 16.75
C SER A 80 4.35 -15.99 15.44
N ASN A 81 3.78 -17.16 15.14
CA ASN A 81 4.01 -17.93 13.93
C ASN A 81 2.81 -17.92 12.98
N GLY A 82 1.86 -17.01 13.19
CA GLY A 82 0.68 -16.87 12.34
C GLY A 82 1.06 -16.49 10.91
N THR A 83 0.29 -16.97 9.95
CA THR A 83 0.55 -16.76 8.52
C THR A 83 -0.39 -15.74 7.88
N ILE A 84 -1.51 -15.44 8.53
CA ILE A 84 -2.55 -14.56 7.99
C ILE A 84 -2.40 -13.18 8.62
N PRO A 85 -2.10 -12.14 7.82
CA PRO A 85 -1.94 -10.78 8.32
C PRO A 85 -3.27 -10.23 8.82
N VAL A 86 -3.23 -9.54 9.96
CA VAL A 86 -4.37 -8.88 10.59
C VAL A 86 -4.29 -7.38 10.31
N TYR A 87 -5.32 -6.82 9.67
CA TYR A 87 -5.42 -5.39 9.42
C TYR A 87 -6.42 -4.73 10.38
N SER A 88 -6.04 -3.57 10.89
CA SER A 88 -6.84 -2.78 11.83
C SER A 88 -7.07 -1.37 11.27
N ALA A 89 -7.06 -0.32 12.09
CA ALA A 89 -7.20 1.07 11.63
C ALA A 89 -6.06 1.49 10.69
N ASN A 90 -4.85 0.97 10.90
CA ASN A 90 -3.79 1.03 9.90
C ASN A 90 -3.98 -0.13 8.91
N VAL A 91 -4.34 0.21 7.67
CA VAL A 91 -4.56 -0.76 6.59
C VAL A 91 -3.38 -0.90 5.63
N THR A 92 -2.28 -0.17 5.86
CA THR A 92 -1.07 -0.23 5.02
C THR A 92 -0.03 -1.22 5.55
N SER A 93 -0.12 -1.58 6.83
CA SER A 93 0.75 -2.59 7.45
C SER A 93 -0.05 -3.48 8.41
N PRO A 94 0.30 -4.77 8.51
CA PRO A 94 -0.37 -5.66 9.45
C PRO A 94 -0.19 -5.22 10.91
N PHE A 95 -1.26 -5.31 11.68
CA PHE A 95 -1.25 -5.16 13.14
C PHE A 95 -0.56 -6.35 13.83
N GLY A 96 -0.61 -7.52 13.21
CA GLY A 96 -0.03 -8.77 13.66
C GLY A 96 -0.44 -9.91 12.72
N PHE A 97 -0.28 -11.14 13.18
CA PHE A 97 -0.63 -12.34 12.40
C PHE A 97 -1.52 -13.27 13.22
N ILE A 98 -2.32 -14.08 12.52
CA ILE A 98 -3.28 -15.02 13.12
C ILE A 98 -3.39 -16.28 12.25
N ASP A 99 -3.90 -17.39 12.82
CA ASP A 99 -4.12 -18.67 12.10
C ASP A 99 -5.61 -18.98 11.90
N LYS A 100 -6.46 -17.96 11.87
CA LYS A 100 -7.88 -18.12 11.56
C LYS A 100 -8.33 -17.14 10.48
N LEU A 101 -9.38 -17.50 9.76
CA LEU A 101 -10.01 -16.67 8.73
C LEU A 101 -11.38 -16.17 9.23
N LEU A 102 -11.71 -14.94 8.89
CA LEU A 102 -13.07 -14.38 8.98
C LEU A 102 -13.74 -14.41 7.61
N ILE A 103 -12.97 -14.11 6.59
CA ILE A 103 -13.34 -14.17 5.18
C ILE A 103 -12.81 -15.49 4.64
N THR A 104 -13.56 -16.18 3.82
CA THR A 104 -13.17 -17.46 3.24
C THR A 104 -12.98 -17.43 1.73
N ASP A 105 -13.52 -16.41 1.06
CA ASP A 105 -13.34 -16.19 -0.38
C ASP A 105 -12.36 -15.03 -0.62
N PHE A 106 -11.23 -15.34 -1.23
CA PHE A 106 -10.20 -14.40 -1.65
C PHE A 106 -10.02 -14.38 -3.17
N SER A 107 -10.93 -14.99 -3.93
CA SER A 107 -10.88 -15.00 -5.41
C SER A 107 -11.01 -13.61 -6.04
N VAL A 108 -11.53 -12.64 -5.30
CA VAL A 108 -11.67 -11.25 -5.75
C VAL A 108 -10.80 -10.31 -4.89
N PRO A 109 -10.24 -9.25 -5.51
CA PRO A 109 -9.49 -8.23 -4.77
C PRO A 109 -10.34 -7.54 -3.70
N SER A 110 -9.67 -6.99 -2.70
CA SER A 110 -10.31 -6.20 -1.64
C SER A 110 -9.66 -4.83 -1.52
N VAL A 111 -10.46 -3.81 -1.26
CA VAL A 111 -10.00 -2.49 -0.85
C VAL A 111 -10.29 -2.34 0.63
N LEU A 112 -9.26 -2.06 1.42
CA LEU A 112 -9.39 -1.83 2.84
C LEU A 112 -9.43 -0.34 3.15
N TRP A 113 -10.11 0.04 4.24
CA TRP A 113 -10.01 1.38 4.82
C TRP A 113 -9.96 1.33 6.34
N GLY A 114 -9.25 2.31 6.92
CA GLY A 114 -9.22 2.52 8.37
C GLY A 114 -10.51 3.21 8.83
N ILE A 115 -11.18 2.63 9.86
CA ILE A 115 -12.42 3.19 10.40
C ILE A 115 -12.13 4.33 11.37
N ASP A 116 -11.03 4.27 12.08
CA ASP A 116 -10.60 5.24 13.09
C ASP A 116 -9.23 5.81 12.77
N GLY A 117 -8.98 7.04 13.19
CA GLY A 117 -7.69 7.71 13.02
C GLY A 117 -7.62 8.49 11.72
N ASP A 118 -6.43 8.57 11.13
CA ASP A 118 -6.22 9.23 9.87
C ASP A 118 -6.80 8.38 8.73
N TRP A 119 -7.42 9.05 7.76
CA TRP A 119 -7.96 8.36 6.61
C TRP A 119 -6.87 7.71 5.78
N MET A 120 -7.03 6.43 5.51
CA MET A 120 -6.14 5.66 4.64
C MET A 120 -6.86 4.49 4.02
N THR A 121 -6.45 4.12 2.82
CA THR A 121 -6.93 2.95 2.10
C THR A 121 -5.78 2.02 1.71
N SER A 122 -6.08 0.79 1.35
CA SER A 122 -5.11 -0.16 0.83
C SER A 122 -5.77 -1.12 -0.14
N TYR A 123 -5.07 -1.47 -1.21
CA TYR A 123 -5.48 -2.48 -2.17
C TYR A 123 -4.82 -3.82 -1.85
N LEU A 124 -5.64 -4.87 -1.72
CA LEU A 124 -5.18 -6.24 -1.62
C LEU A 124 -5.61 -7.02 -2.87
N PRO A 125 -4.66 -7.64 -3.61
CA PRO A 125 -4.98 -8.44 -4.79
C PRO A 125 -5.77 -9.70 -4.41
N SER A 126 -6.33 -10.38 -5.42
CA SER A 126 -6.91 -11.72 -5.25
C SER A 126 -5.89 -12.71 -4.71
N ASP A 127 -6.38 -13.79 -4.14
CA ASP A 127 -5.59 -14.90 -3.59
C ASP A 127 -4.63 -14.51 -2.45
N MET A 128 -4.91 -13.38 -1.79
CA MET A 128 -4.16 -12.89 -0.64
C MET A 128 -5.02 -12.96 0.62
N PRO A 129 -4.90 -14.01 1.45
CA PRO A 129 -5.64 -14.13 2.70
C PRO A 129 -5.27 -13.03 3.70
N PHE A 130 -6.28 -12.49 4.37
CA PHE A 130 -6.12 -11.50 5.43
C PHE A 130 -7.27 -11.59 6.44
N TYR A 131 -7.08 -11.01 7.62
CA TYR A 131 -8.10 -10.89 8.65
C TYR A 131 -8.36 -9.41 8.95
N PRO A 132 -9.56 -8.86 8.67
CA PRO A 132 -9.92 -7.50 9.05
C PRO A 132 -10.44 -7.48 10.50
N THR A 133 -10.00 -6.49 11.30
CA THR A 133 -10.58 -6.24 12.62
C THR A 133 -11.85 -5.38 12.53
N ASP A 134 -12.50 -5.12 13.67
CA ASP A 134 -13.62 -4.18 13.80
C ASP A 134 -13.25 -2.71 13.54
N HIS A 135 -11.96 -2.40 13.34
CA HIS A 135 -11.42 -1.10 12.93
C HIS A 135 -10.97 -1.09 11.46
N CYS A 136 -11.20 -2.16 10.72
CA CYS A 136 -10.85 -2.32 9.31
C CYS A 136 -12.11 -2.57 8.48
N GLY A 137 -12.38 -1.68 7.54
CA GLY A 137 -13.42 -1.87 6.55
C GLY A 137 -12.91 -2.63 5.33
N VAL A 138 -13.81 -3.34 4.65
CA VAL A 138 -13.53 -4.13 3.45
C VAL A 138 -14.56 -3.79 2.38
N LEU A 139 -14.09 -3.27 1.25
CA LEU A 139 -14.88 -2.99 0.05
C LEU A 139 -14.47 -3.97 -1.05
N ARG A 140 -15.45 -4.61 -1.67
CA ARG A 140 -15.25 -5.50 -2.81
C ARG A 140 -16.15 -5.14 -3.96
N CYS A 141 -15.60 -5.25 -5.16
CA CYS A 141 -16.30 -5.02 -6.41
C CYS A 141 -17.02 -6.29 -6.86
N LYS A 142 -18.30 -6.15 -7.24
CA LYS A 142 -19.12 -7.19 -7.88
C LYS A 142 -19.43 -6.86 -9.35
N THR A 143 -19.00 -5.67 -9.80
CA THR A 143 -19.20 -5.18 -11.16
C THR A 143 -17.89 -5.13 -11.93
N SER A 144 -17.96 -5.23 -13.25
CA SER A 144 -16.83 -5.01 -14.15
C SER A 144 -16.68 -3.55 -14.62
N GLU A 145 -17.49 -2.63 -14.12
CA GLU A 145 -17.47 -1.21 -14.51
C GLU A 145 -16.32 -0.43 -13.88
N VAL A 146 -15.75 -0.93 -12.80
CA VAL A 146 -14.61 -0.30 -12.14
C VAL A 146 -13.51 -1.32 -11.83
N ASN A 147 -12.27 -0.93 -12.13
CA ASN A 147 -11.10 -1.72 -11.78
C ASN A 147 -10.87 -1.62 -10.25
N PRO A 148 -10.73 -2.75 -9.51
CA PRO A 148 -10.60 -2.72 -8.05
C PRO A 148 -9.39 -1.93 -7.53
N ARG A 149 -8.28 -1.89 -8.27
CA ARG A 149 -7.11 -1.06 -7.91
C ARG A 149 -7.39 0.42 -8.08
N TYR A 150 -8.10 0.81 -9.14
CA TYR A 150 -8.57 2.17 -9.33
C TYR A 150 -9.61 2.57 -8.29
N LEU A 151 -10.49 1.64 -7.89
CA LEU A 151 -11.44 1.85 -6.80
C LEU A 151 -10.75 2.20 -5.47
N ALA A 152 -9.58 1.62 -5.18
CA ALA A 152 -8.80 1.99 -3.99
C ALA A 152 -8.36 3.46 -4.03
N HIS A 153 -7.88 3.94 -5.18
CA HIS A 153 -7.54 5.36 -5.38
C HIS A 153 -8.78 6.26 -5.24
N LEU A 154 -9.90 5.90 -5.87
CA LEU A 154 -11.14 6.66 -5.77
C LEU A 154 -11.65 6.75 -4.33
N LEU A 155 -11.59 5.63 -3.59
CA LEU A 155 -11.97 5.60 -2.19
C LEU A 155 -11.06 6.50 -1.35
N GLU A 156 -9.74 6.50 -1.61
CA GLU A 156 -8.77 7.38 -0.95
C GLU A 156 -9.11 8.86 -1.17
N VAL A 157 -9.33 9.25 -2.43
CA VAL A 157 -9.61 10.63 -2.83
C VAL A 157 -10.97 11.11 -2.29
N GLU A 158 -12.04 10.36 -2.56
CA GLU A 158 -13.39 10.78 -2.16
C GLU A 158 -13.59 10.69 -0.65
N GLY A 159 -13.05 9.66 0.00
CA GLY A 159 -13.08 9.55 1.46
C GLY A 159 -12.25 10.63 2.15
N GLY A 160 -11.13 11.06 1.55
CA GLY A 160 -10.34 12.20 2.02
C GLY A 160 -11.14 13.49 2.08
N LYS A 161 -12.05 13.73 1.10
CA LYS A 161 -12.94 14.90 1.07
C LYS A 161 -13.99 14.88 2.20
N MET A 162 -14.31 13.70 2.75
CA MET A 162 -15.29 13.55 3.83
C MET A 162 -14.77 14.03 5.19
N GLY A 163 -13.47 14.20 5.36
CA GLY A 163 -12.85 14.65 6.61
C GLY A 163 -12.94 13.63 7.75
N PHE A 164 -12.85 12.35 7.43
CA PHE A 164 -12.85 11.28 8.42
C PHE A 164 -11.72 11.45 9.44
N SER A 165 -12.02 11.13 10.71
CA SER A 165 -11.12 11.29 11.84
C SER A 165 -11.57 10.42 13.02
N ARG A 166 -10.85 10.44 14.14
CA ARG A 166 -11.29 9.75 15.37
C ARG A 166 -12.67 10.20 15.86
N SER A 167 -13.00 11.47 15.71
CA SER A 167 -14.30 12.03 16.12
C SER A 167 -15.37 11.86 15.04
N TYR A 168 -14.98 11.69 13.79
CA TYR A 168 -15.87 11.47 12.65
C TYR A 168 -15.44 10.21 11.90
N ARG A 169 -15.76 9.05 12.48
CA ARG A 169 -15.32 7.73 12.01
C ARG A 169 -15.85 7.39 10.62
N ALA A 170 -15.04 6.70 9.82
CA ALA A 170 -15.40 6.17 8.51
C ALA A 170 -16.25 4.88 8.64
N SER A 171 -17.46 5.00 9.22
CA SER A 171 -18.40 3.89 9.38
C SER A 171 -18.92 3.39 8.02
N ILE A 172 -19.48 2.18 7.99
CA ILE A 172 -20.09 1.58 6.78
C ILE A 172 -21.04 2.57 6.11
N ASP A 173 -22.02 3.10 6.85
CA ASP A 173 -23.06 3.98 6.29
C ASP A 173 -22.46 5.23 5.63
N ARG A 174 -21.41 5.80 6.22
CA ARG A 174 -20.75 6.98 5.68
C ARG A 174 -19.93 6.65 4.43
N VAL A 175 -19.22 5.53 4.42
CA VAL A 175 -18.48 5.06 3.25
C VAL A 175 -19.43 4.65 2.13
N GLN A 176 -20.55 4.01 2.42
CA GLN A 176 -21.59 3.70 1.44
C GLN A 176 -22.22 4.98 0.81
N GLY A 177 -22.21 6.11 1.52
CA GLY A 177 -22.63 7.41 0.97
C GLY A 177 -21.71 7.99 -0.11
N ILE A 178 -20.50 7.42 -0.31
CA ILE A 178 -19.54 7.89 -1.31
C ILE A 178 -20.04 7.54 -2.72
N THR A 179 -20.00 8.54 -3.59
CA THR A 179 -20.26 8.40 -5.03
C THR A 179 -19.07 8.90 -5.81
N PHE A 180 -18.79 8.29 -6.94
CA PHE A 180 -17.71 8.68 -7.84
C PHE A 180 -18.10 8.45 -9.28
N THR A 181 -17.39 9.08 -10.19
CA THR A 181 -17.54 8.88 -11.62
C THR A 181 -16.29 8.20 -12.17
N VAL A 182 -16.43 7.24 -13.05
CA VAL A 182 -15.31 6.48 -13.62
C VAL A 182 -15.28 6.60 -15.14
N PRO A 183 -14.09 6.65 -15.76
CA PRO A 183 -13.96 6.56 -17.20
C PRO A 183 -14.25 5.13 -17.69
N ASP A 184 -14.27 4.93 -18.98
CA ASP A 184 -14.39 3.59 -19.57
C ASP A 184 -13.40 2.60 -18.93
N ILE A 185 -13.85 1.36 -18.72
CA ILE A 185 -13.05 0.32 -18.05
C ILE A 185 -11.74 0.01 -18.79
N SER A 186 -11.69 0.19 -20.11
CA SER A 186 -10.48 -0.01 -20.89
C SER A 186 -9.40 1.02 -20.54
N ILE A 187 -9.79 2.27 -20.29
CA ILE A 187 -8.89 3.35 -19.86
C ILE A 187 -8.37 3.04 -18.44
N GLN A 188 -9.25 2.65 -17.52
CA GLN A 188 -8.89 2.25 -16.17
C GLN A 188 -7.87 1.09 -16.18
N ASN A 189 -8.18 0.02 -16.92
CA ASN A 189 -7.33 -1.18 -16.97
C ASN A 189 -5.95 -0.89 -17.55
N ASN A 190 -5.86 -0.06 -18.59
CA ASN A 190 -4.58 0.35 -19.16
C ASN A 190 -3.72 1.11 -18.13
N ALA A 191 -4.31 2.07 -17.41
CA ALA A 191 -3.60 2.81 -16.38
C ALA A 191 -3.19 1.89 -15.21
N MET A 192 -4.09 1.05 -14.72
CA MET A 192 -3.84 0.17 -13.58
C MET A 192 -2.82 -0.94 -13.89
N SER A 193 -2.71 -1.38 -15.14
CA SER A 193 -1.61 -2.27 -15.56
C SER A 193 -0.25 -1.60 -15.38
N LYS A 194 -0.11 -0.33 -15.80
CA LYS A 194 1.14 0.43 -15.62
C LYS A 194 1.44 0.68 -14.13
N VAL A 195 0.42 0.98 -13.32
CA VAL A 195 0.59 1.13 -11.86
C VAL A 195 1.12 -0.17 -11.25
N ALA A 196 0.58 -1.33 -11.65
CA ALA A 196 1.06 -2.62 -11.17
C ALA A 196 2.53 -2.88 -11.54
N ASP A 197 2.95 -2.52 -12.77
CA ASP A 197 4.35 -2.63 -13.21
C ASP A 197 5.27 -1.71 -12.38
N TYR A 198 4.82 -0.49 -12.08
CA TYR A 198 5.59 0.45 -11.26
C TYR A 198 5.72 -0.03 -9.80
N GLU A 199 4.66 -0.58 -9.22
CA GLU A 199 4.71 -1.16 -7.87
C GLU A 199 5.66 -2.36 -7.80
N MET A 200 5.68 -3.23 -8.81
CA MET A 200 6.66 -4.31 -8.89
C MET A 200 8.09 -3.77 -8.96
N ALA A 201 8.34 -2.78 -9.81
CA ALA A 201 9.66 -2.16 -9.92
C ALA A 201 10.09 -1.49 -8.60
N ILE A 202 9.18 -0.81 -7.89
CA ILE A 202 9.44 -0.22 -6.57
C ILE A 202 9.84 -1.32 -5.57
N LYS A 203 9.08 -2.41 -5.50
CA LYS A 203 9.35 -3.53 -4.58
C LYS A 203 10.73 -4.16 -4.81
N GLU A 204 11.12 -4.35 -6.07
CA GLU A 204 12.45 -4.86 -6.43
C GLU A 204 13.57 -3.89 -6.00
N LEU A 205 13.36 -2.59 -6.21
CA LEU A 205 14.31 -1.56 -5.82
C LEU A 205 14.41 -1.42 -4.30
N GLU A 206 13.32 -1.54 -3.55
CA GLU A 206 13.32 -1.56 -2.08
C GLU A 206 14.11 -2.76 -1.55
N GLY A 207 13.94 -3.96 -2.12
CA GLY A 207 14.78 -5.12 -1.80
C GLY A 207 16.26 -4.91 -2.15
N SER A 208 16.57 -4.10 -3.17
CA SER A 208 17.95 -3.73 -3.52
C SER A 208 18.53 -2.75 -2.49
N LEU A 209 17.76 -1.78 -2.00
CA LEU A 209 18.20 -0.85 -0.94
C LEU A 209 18.63 -1.59 0.34
N GLU A 210 17.89 -2.62 0.75
CA GLU A 210 18.23 -3.43 1.91
C GLU A 210 19.60 -4.14 1.73
N LYS A 211 19.84 -4.69 0.53
CA LYS A 211 21.13 -5.32 0.19
C LYS A 211 22.28 -4.31 0.18
N ILE A 212 22.06 -3.12 -0.38
CA ILE A 212 23.06 -2.05 -0.41
C ILE A 212 23.41 -1.59 1.00
N ALA A 213 22.41 -1.40 1.87
CA ALA A 213 22.61 -1.02 3.27
C ALA A 213 23.39 -2.10 4.05
N SER A 214 23.10 -3.38 3.79
CA SER A 214 23.82 -4.51 4.39
C SER A 214 25.30 -4.55 3.97
N ARG A 215 25.61 -4.31 2.69
CA ARG A 215 27.00 -4.23 2.17
C ARG A 215 27.78 -3.12 2.87
N ARG A 216 27.19 -1.94 3.05
CA ARG A 216 27.82 -0.82 3.77
C ARG A 216 28.20 -1.21 5.21
N SER A 217 27.27 -1.83 5.92
CA SER A 217 27.49 -2.29 7.29
C SER A 217 28.58 -3.35 7.37
N GLU A 218 28.68 -4.23 6.37
CA GLU A 218 29.70 -5.27 6.32
C GLU A 218 31.12 -4.71 6.11
N ILE A 219 31.29 -3.73 5.22
CA ILE A 219 32.56 -3.06 4.99
C ILE A 219 33.08 -2.41 6.27
N ILE A 220 32.23 -1.63 6.95
CA ILE A 220 32.60 -0.98 8.21
C ILE A 220 32.99 -2.03 9.28
N ARG A 221 32.23 -3.10 9.40
CA ARG A 221 32.49 -4.15 10.37
C ARG A 221 33.84 -4.87 10.10
N LYS A 222 34.14 -5.17 8.84
CA LYS A 222 35.42 -5.80 8.47
C LYS A 222 36.59 -4.89 8.81
N ALA A 223 36.52 -3.62 8.48
CA ALA A 223 37.59 -2.66 8.76
C ALA A 223 37.86 -2.46 10.27
N LEU A 224 36.85 -2.64 11.12
CA LEU A 224 37.00 -2.54 12.57
C LEU A 224 37.47 -3.84 13.23
N ALA A 225 37.52 -4.98 12.51
CA ALA A 225 37.95 -6.26 12.99
C ALA A 225 39.46 -6.55 12.69
N GLU A 226 40.06 -5.79 11.80
CA GLU A 226 41.48 -5.79 11.45
C GLU A 226 42.27 -4.77 12.32
#